data_8e2839b6b6c3cefd325a5c5a12a9733b
#
_entry.id   8e2839b6b6c3cefd325a5c5a12a9733b
#
_cell.length_a   1.000
_cell.length_b   1.000
_cell.length_c   1.000
_cell.angle_alpha   90.00
_cell.angle_beta   90.00
_cell.angle_gamma   90.00
#
_symmetry.space_group_name_H-M   'P 1'
#
loop_
_entity.id
_entity.type
_entity.pdbx_description
1 polymer ?
#
loop_
_entity_poly.entity_id
_entity_poly.type
_entity_poly.pdbx_seq_one_letter_code
_entity_poly.pdbx_strand_id
1 'polypeptide(L)'
;MKQFDLSFYQGKKVFVTGHTGFKGSWLCKVLANAGAIVTGYSLNPPTSPSLFEIADIAQDVHSVIGDIRDYATLKATFDAAQPEIVLHLAAQPIVRDSYKNPAYTYETNVMGTVNILECVRNSNCVKSFLNVTTDKVYLNKEWAWGYRENEELDGFDPYSNSKSCSELVTHLSLIHISEPTRLALIS
;
A
#
# COMPACT_ATOMS: atom_id res chain seq x y z
N MET A 1 18.47 24.26 -2.28
CA MET A 1 17.54 23.15 -1.97
C MET A 1 18.31 22.10 -1.17
N LYS A 2 17.82 21.68 0.01
CA LYS A 2 18.42 20.50 0.70
C LYS A 2 18.18 19.30 -0.21
N GLN A 3 19.23 18.65 -0.67
CA GLN A 3 19.16 17.41 -1.42
C GLN A 3 18.56 16.36 -0.46
N PHE A 4 17.50 15.66 -0.88
CA PHE A 4 16.95 14.54 -0.10
C PHE A 4 18.03 13.45 -0.03
N ASP A 5 18.42 13.10 1.18
CA ASP A 5 19.33 11.99 1.42
C ASP A 5 18.53 10.67 1.43
N LEU A 6 18.70 9.89 0.37
CA LEU A 6 18.07 8.57 0.22
C LEU A 6 19.02 7.42 0.60
N SER A 7 20.20 7.72 1.16
CA SER A 7 21.20 6.70 1.54
C SER A 7 20.65 5.67 2.55
N PHE A 8 19.62 6.04 3.30
CA PHE A 8 18.88 5.11 4.19
C PHE A 8 18.41 3.84 3.47
N TYR A 9 18.06 3.95 2.18
CA TYR A 9 17.51 2.81 1.43
C TYR A 9 18.58 1.89 0.85
N GLN A 10 19.85 2.26 0.91
CA GLN A 10 20.95 1.44 0.38
C GLN A 10 20.94 0.03 0.99
N GLY A 11 20.76 -0.99 0.16
CA GLY A 11 20.69 -2.40 0.56
C GLY A 11 19.44 -2.82 1.30
N LYS A 12 18.46 -1.91 1.52
CA LYS A 12 17.18 -2.24 2.17
C LYS A 12 16.29 -3.07 1.26
N LYS A 13 15.68 -4.11 1.80
CA LYS A 13 14.67 -4.91 1.12
C LYS A 13 13.31 -4.22 1.25
N VAL A 14 12.75 -3.78 0.12
CA VAL A 14 11.48 -3.02 0.07
C VAL A 14 10.46 -3.79 -0.76
N PHE A 15 9.28 -4.03 -0.20
CA PHE A 15 8.15 -4.63 -0.90
C PHE A 15 7.15 -3.55 -1.30
N VAL A 16 6.86 -3.44 -2.60
CA VAL A 16 5.96 -2.41 -3.14
C VAL A 16 4.77 -3.08 -3.80
N THR A 17 3.57 -2.92 -3.25
CA THR A 17 2.36 -3.35 -3.95
C THR A 17 1.87 -2.24 -4.89
N GLY A 18 1.31 -2.62 -6.05
CA GLY A 18 0.86 -1.62 -7.04
C GLY A 18 2.01 -1.00 -7.85
N HIS A 19 3.13 -1.70 -7.98
CA HIS A 19 4.36 -1.21 -8.62
C HIS A 19 4.22 -0.93 -10.13
N THR A 20 3.26 -1.54 -10.82
CA THR A 20 2.99 -1.30 -12.25
C THR A 20 2.15 -0.05 -12.51
N GLY A 21 1.52 0.50 -11.47
CA GLY A 21 0.77 1.74 -11.55
C GLY A 21 1.68 2.97 -11.64
N PHE A 22 1.12 4.14 -11.97
CA PHE A 22 1.88 5.38 -12.18
C PHE A 22 2.76 5.75 -10.97
N LYS A 23 2.15 5.87 -9.79
CA LYS A 23 2.90 6.22 -8.55
C LYS A 23 3.88 5.11 -8.15
N GLY A 24 3.46 3.84 -8.28
CA GLY A 24 4.29 2.69 -7.95
C GLY A 24 5.54 2.60 -8.83
N SER A 25 5.42 2.85 -10.13
CA SER A 25 6.56 2.87 -11.06
C SER A 25 7.58 3.95 -10.71
N TRP A 26 7.12 5.19 -10.42
CA TRP A 26 8.00 6.26 -9.96
C TRP A 26 8.71 5.88 -8.66
N LEU A 27 7.97 5.35 -7.70
CA LEU A 27 8.52 4.97 -6.40
C LEU A 27 9.58 3.87 -6.55
N CYS A 28 9.30 2.85 -7.36
CA CYS A 28 10.26 1.78 -7.67
C CYS A 28 11.55 2.33 -8.28
N LYS A 29 11.45 3.26 -9.25
CA LYS A 29 12.63 3.88 -9.86
C LYS A 29 13.47 4.66 -8.85
N VAL A 30 12.83 5.45 -7.99
CA VAL A 30 13.50 6.23 -6.95
C VAL A 30 14.20 5.31 -5.95
N LEU A 31 13.52 4.24 -5.49
CA LEU A 31 14.08 3.29 -4.54
C LEU A 31 15.25 2.48 -5.13
N ALA A 32 15.11 2.00 -6.36
CA ALA A 32 16.19 1.29 -7.06
C ALA A 32 17.41 2.18 -7.24
N ASN A 33 17.23 3.44 -7.66
CA ASN A 33 18.33 4.42 -7.77
C ASN A 33 18.97 4.76 -6.42
N ALA A 34 18.22 4.63 -5.31
CA ALA A 34 18.75 4.77 -3.96
C ALA A 34 19.46 3.50 -3.45
N GLY A 35 19.57 2.46 -4.29
CA GLY A 35 20.22 1.20 -3.94
C GLY A 35 19.39 0.23 -3.12
N ALA A 36 18.07 0.39 -3.06
CA ALA A 36 17.19 -0.57 -2.43
C ALA A 36 17.04 -1.85 -3.28
N ILE A 37 16.81 -2.98 -2.62
CA ILE A 37 16.43 -4.25 -3.24
C ILE A 37 14.90 -4.30 -3.26
N VAL A 38 14.31 -3.94 -4.40
CA VAL A 38 12.86 -3.77 -4.52
C VAL A 38 12.20 -5.02 -5.08
N THR A 39 11.18 -5.53 -4.40
CA THR A 39 10.23 -6.53 -4.93
C THR A 39 8.88 -5.85 -5.15
N GLY A 40 8.40 -5.82 -6.38
CA GLY A 40 7.09 -5.30 -6.76
C GLY A 40 6.06 -6.42 -6.91
N TYR A 41 4.84 -6.21 -6.41
CA TYR A 41 3.70 -7.13 -6.55
C TYR A 41 2.47 -6.36 -7.01
N SER A 42 1.90 -6.69 -8.17
CA SER A 42 0.76 -5.97 -8.74
C SER A 42 0.14 -6.74 -9.91
N LEU A 43 -1.05 -6.33 -10.31
CA LEU A 43 -1.61 -6.69 -11.62
C LEU A 43 -0.75 -6.13 -12.76
N ASN A 44 -1.00 -6.57 -13.99
CA ASN A 44 -0.39 -5.96 -15.18
C ASN A 44 -0.65 -4.44 -15.23
N PRO A 45 0.21 -3.68 -15.92
CA PRO A 45 -0.02 -2.24 -16.12
C PRO A 45 -1.43 -1.97 -16.66
N PRO A 46 -2.15 -0.94 -16.14
CA PRO A 46 -3.54 -0.68 -16.50
C PRO A 46 -3.71 -0.06 -17.91
N THR A 47 -2.61 0.41 -18.51
CA THR A 47 -2.61 1.06 -19.84
C THR A 47 -1.39 0.61 -20.64
N SER A 48 -1.46 0.71 -21.95
CA SER A 48 -0.30 0.60 -22.85
C SER A 48 -0.35 1.78 -23.85
N PRO A 49 0.68 2.64 -23.90
CA PRO A 49 1.88 2.57 -23.05
C PRO A 49 1.61 2.92 -21.59
N SER A 50 2.41 2.34 -20.71
CA SER A 50 2.42 2.65 -19.27
C SER A 50 3.76 3.24 -18.85
N LEU A 51 3.79 3.96 -17.73
CA LEU A 51 5.07 4.43 -17.17
C LEU A 51 5.99 3.25 -16.82
N PHE A 52 5.42 2.15 -16.34
CA PHE A 52 6.15 0.92 -16.02
C PHE A 52 6.94 0.39 -17.23
N GLU A 53 6.31 0.38 -18.42
CA GLU A 53 6.94 -0.04 -19.68
C GLU A 53 7.94 0.99 -20.20
N ILE A 54 7.54 2.28 -20.28
CA ILE A 54 8.40 3.35 -20.86
C ILE A 54 9.69 3.55 -20.07
N ALA A 55 9.62 3.45 -18.74
CA ALA A 55 10.77 3.64 -17.86
C ALA A 55 11.53 2.34 -17.57
N ASP A 56 11.13 1.23 -18.21
CA ASP A 56 11.74 -0.12 -18.07
C ASP A 56 11.93 -0.55 -16.61
N ILE A 57 10.89 -0.32 -15.79
CA ILE A 57 10.94 -0.57 -14.34
C ILE A 57 11.22 -2.05 -14.03
N ALA A 58 10.80 -2.96 -14.89
CA ALA A 58 11.01 -4.40 -14.73
C ALA A 58 12.51 -4.79 -14.65
N GLN A 59 13.40 -3.99 -15.21
CA GLN A 59 14.87 -4.22 -15.11
C GLN A 59 15.45 -3.77 -13.78
N ASP A 60 14.79 -2.83 -13.11
CA ASP A 60 15.30 -2.23 -11.86
C ASP A 60 14.82 -2.99 -10.61
N VAL A 61 13.76 -3.80 -10.72
CA VAL A 61 13.10 -4.44 -9.57
C VAL A 61 12.75 -5.90 -9.84
N HIS A 62 12.63 -6.70 -8.80
CA HIS A 62 12.02 -8.03 -8.92
C HIS A 62 10.50 -7.87 -9.06
N SER A 63 10.01 -7.87 -10.31
CA SER A 63 8.60 -7.67 -10.63
C SER A 63 7.83 -8.97 -10.63
N VAL A 64 6.79 -9.07 -9.78
CA VAL A 64 5.87 -10.20 -9.72
C VAL A 64 4.46 -9.74 -10.06
N ILE A 65 3.87 -10.36 -11.07
CA ILE A 65 2.48 -10.10 -11.46
C ILE A 65 1.57 -11.01 -10.63
N GLY A 66 0.66 -10.40 -9.88
CA GLY A 66 -0.29 -11.09 -9.02
C GLY A 66 -1.39 -10.16 -8.49
N ASP A 67 -2.46 -10.76 -8.01
CA ASP A 67 -3.61 -10.04 -7.44
C ASP A 67 -3.46 -9.93 -5.92
N ILE A 68 -3.63 -8.74 -5.36
CA ILE A 68 -3.57 -8.51 -3.90
C ILE A 68 -4.66 -9.29 -3.13
N ARG A 69 -5.72 -9.72 -3.82
CA ARG A 69 -6.79 -10.55 -3.28
C ARG A 69 -6.41 -12.02 -3.17
N ASP A 70 -5.42 -12.47 -3.94
CA ASP A 70 -4.87 -13.83 -3.84
C ASP A 70 -3.83 -13.88 -2.72
N TYR A 71 -4.29 -14.19 -1.51
CA TYR A 71 -3.44 -14.27 -0.34
C TYR A 71 -2.31 -15.30 -0.47
N ALA A 72 -2.58 -16.45 -1.10
CA ALA A 72 -1.58 -17.51 -1.20
C ALA A 72 -0.37 -17.10 -2.05
N THR A 73 -0.62 -16.53 -3.23
CA THR A 73 0.44 -16.02 -4.11
C THR A 73 1.16 -14.80 -3.50
N LEU A 74 0.39 -13.88 -2.88
CA LEU A 74 0.96 -12.74 -2.16
C LEU A 74 1.90 -13.20 -1.05
N LYS A 75 1.45 -14.12 -0.20
CA LYS A 75 2.22 -14.64 0.94
C LYS A 75 3.52 -15.34 0.49
N ALA A 76 3.43 -16.19 -0.54
CA ALA A 76 4.61 -16.86 -1.08
C ALA A 76 5.65 -15.85 -1.62
N THR A 77 5.20 -14.82 -2.35
CA THR A 77 6.08 -13.76 -2.87
C THR A 77 6.69 -12.94 -1.74
N PHE A 78 5.88 -12.59 -0.75
CA PHE A 78 6.30 -11.80 0.42
C PHE A 78 7.37 -12.56 1.24
N ASP A 79 7.13 -13.83 1.50
CA ASP A 79 8.08 -14.69 2.24
C ASP A 79 9.41 -14.87 1.51
N ALA A 80 9.37 -14.98 0.18
CA ALA A 80 10.60 -15.03 -0.61
C ALA A 80 11.38 -13.70 -0.58
N ALA A 81 10.68 -12.57 -0.57
CA ALA A 81 11.29 -11.24 -0.56
C ALA A 81 11.92 -10.89 0.80
N GLN A 82 11.38 -11.38 1.92
CA GLN A 82 11.83 -11.05 3.28
C GLN A 82 12.03 -9.52 3.49
N PRO A 83 10.99 -8.67 3.26
CA PRO A 83 11.16 -7.23 3.25
C PRO A 83 11.34 -6.64 4.65
N GLU A 84 12.15 -5.58 4.75
CA GLU A 84 12.25 -4.74 5.94
C GLU A 84 11.20 -3.60 5.92
N ILE A 85 10.82 -3.16 4.73
CA ILE A 85 9.91 -2.04 4.50
C ILE A 85 8.83 -2.48 3.52
N VAL A 86 7.58 -2.18 3.85
CA VAL A 86 6.43 -2.47 2.98
C VAL A 86 5.72 -1.17 2.63
N LEU A 87 5.55 -0.91 1.33
CA LEU A 87 4.85 0.26 0.79
C LEU A 87 3.62 -0.24 0.01
N HIS A 88 2.44 -0.07 0.60
CA HIS A 88 1.19 -0.58 0.05
C HIS A 88 0.48 0.47 -0.78
N LEU A 89 0.57 0.34 -2.13
CA LEU A 89 -0.07 1.23 -3.10
C LEU A 89 -1.13 0.52 -3.95
N ALA A 90 -1.23 -0.82 -3.88
CA ALA A 90 -2.23 -1.57 -4.65
C ALA A 90 -3.64 -1.13 -4.26
N ALA A 91 -4.43 -0.73 -5.24
CA ALA A 91 -5.80 -0.31 -5.05
C ALA A 91 -6.58 -0.34 -6.37
N GLN A 92 -7.90 -0.42 -6.29
CA GLN A 92 -8.81 0.04 -7.33
C GLN A 92 -9.04 1.55 -7.10
N PRO A 93 -8.41 2.47 -7.88
CA PRO A 93 -8.36 3.89 -7.56
C PRO A 93 -9.42 4.73 -8.27
N ILE A 94 -10.24 4.14 -9.15
CA ILE A 94 -11.13 4.87 -10.04
C ILE A 94 -12.52 4.98 -9.42
N VAL A 95 -12.92 6.20 -9.03
CA VAL A 95 -14.21 6.48 -8.39
C VAL A 95 -15.39 6.01 -9.26
N ARG A 96 -15.39 6.29 -10.56
CA ARG A 96 -16.47 5.86 -11.46
C ARG A 96 -16.62 4.34 -11.53
N ASP A 97 -15.54 3.60 -11.46
CA ASP A 97 -15.56 2.15 -11.49
C ASP A 97 -15.98 1.57 -10.14
N SER A 98 -15.72 2.28 -9.04
CA SER A 98 -16.19 1.87 -7.72
C SER A 98 -17.73 1.87 -7.60
N TYR A 99 -18.39 2.78 -8.31
CA TYR A 99 -19.86 2.77 -8.39
C TYR A 99 -20.40 1.61 -9.27
N LYS A 100 -19.66 1.24 -10.32
CA LYS A 100 -20.07 0.13 -11.20
C LYS A 100 -19.85 -1.24 -10.55
N ASN A 101 -18.76 -1.36 -9.78
CA ASN A 101 -18.40 -2.62 -9.13
C ASN A 101 -17.86 -2.35 -7.71
N PRO A 102 -18.75 -2.03 -6.76
CA PRO A 102 -18.35 -1.75 -5.38
C PRO A 102 -17.74 -2.99 -4.70
N ALA A 103 -18.24 -4.19 -4.95
CA ALA A 103 -17.69 -5.41 -4.36
C ALA A 103 -16.19 -5.57 -4.68
N TYR A 104 -15.83 -5.48 -5.96
CA TYR A 104 -14.44 -5.52 -6.38
C TYR A 104 -13.57 -4.42 -5.72
N THR A 105 -14.15 -3.22 -5.55
CA THR A 105 -13.45 -2.11 -4.91
C THR A 105 -13.14 -2.42 -3.45
N TYR A 106 -14.11 -2.94 -2.69
CA TYR A 106 -13.89 -3.33 -1.30
C TYR A 106 -12.99 -4.56 -1.17
N GLU A 107 -13.15 -5.57 -2.01
CA GLU A 107 -12.26 -6.72 -2.03
C GLU A 107 -10.81 -6.31 -2.27
N THR A 108 -10.57 -5.39 -3.20
CA THR A 108 -9.21 -4.92 -3.50
C THR A 108 -8.68 -3.99 -2.42
N ASN A 109 -9.44 -2.96 -2.02
CA ASN A 109 -8.93 -1.89 -1.19
C ASN A 109 -8.95 -2.24 0.32
N VAL A 110 -9.93 -3.03 0.76
CA VAL A 110 -10.05 -3.43 2.17
C VAL A 110 -9.43 -4.81 2.37
N MET A 111 -9.94 -5.84 1.68
CA MET A 111 -9.42 -7.19 1.88
C MET A 111 -7.98 -7.33 1.37
N GLY A 112 -7.61 -6.63 0.28
CA GLY A 112 -6.21 -6.55 -0.16
C GLY A 112 -5.30 -5.94 0.90
N THR A 113 -5.77 -4.89 1.62
CA THR A 113 -5.03 -4.32 2.78
C THR A 113 -4.94 -5.32 3.93
N VAL A 114 -6.01 -6.05 4.24
CA VAL A 114 -5.99 -7.13 5.25
C VAL A 114 -4.95 -8.19 4.87
N ASN A 115 -4.93 -8.62 3.61
CA ASN A 115 -4.01 -9.65 3.14
C ASN A 115 -2.54 -9.26 3.30
N ILE A 116 -2.17 -8.05 2.92
CA ILE A 116 -0.78 -7.59 3.08
C ILE A 116 -0.41 -7.38 4.56
N LEU A 117 -1.32 -6.89 5.38
CA LEU A 117 -1.12 -6.75 6.82
C LEU A 117 -0.99 -8.11 7.51
N GLU A 118 -1.71 -9.14 7.04
CA GLU A 118 -1.56 -10.51 7.53
C GLU A 118 -0.18 -11.10 7.17
N CYS A 119 0.37 -10.76 5.98
CA CYS A 119 1.76 -11.08 5.64
C CYS A 119 2.74 -10.39 6.61
N VAL A 120 2.52 -9.11 6.90
CA VAL A 120 3.34 -8.34 7.85
C VAL A 120 3.27 -8.92 9.26
N ARG A 121 2.07 -9.22 9.75
CA ARG A 121 1.83 -9.80 11.08
C ARG A 121 2.57 -11.14 11.28
N ASN A 122 2.64 -11.96 10.23
CA ASN A 122 3.30 -13.26 10.26
C ASN A 122 4.80 -13.19 9.86
N SER A 123 5.39 -11.99 9.83
CA SER A 123 6.77 -11.75 9.45
C SER A 123 7.58 -11.22 10.65
N ASN A 124 8.84 -11.66 10.74
CA ASN A 124 9.79 -11.16 11.75
C ASN A 124 10.79 -10.15 11.16
N CYS A 125 10.74 -9.89 9.84
CA CYS A 125 11.72 -9.03 9.17
C CYS A 125 11.20 -7.60 8.94
N VAL A 126 9.88 -7.38 8.87
CA VAL A 126 9.28 -6.06 8.61
C VAL A 126 9.47 -5.13 9.81
N LYS A 127 10.01 -3.94 9.54
CA LYS A 127 10.23 -2.86 10.50
C LYS A 127 9.35 -1.65 10.27
N SER A 128 8.83 -1.50 9.04
CA SER A 128 7.98 -0.37 8.66
C SER A 128 6.96 -0.78 7.62
N PHE A 129 5.73 -0.34 7.83
CA PHE A 129 4.61 -0.48 6.88
C PHE A 129 3.99 0.88 6.61
N LEU A 130 3.81 1.22 5.34
CA LEU A 130 3.12 2.42 4.89
C LEU A 130 1.94 2.03 4.02
N ASN A 131 0.73 2.46 4.40
CA ASN A 131 -0.47 2.34 3.58
C ASN A 131 -0.75 3.67 2.88
N VAL A 132 -0.83 3.66 1.55
CA VAL A 132 -1.16 4.85 0.77
C VAL A 132 -2.67 4.91 0.56
N THR A 133 -3.29 5.89 1.19
CA THR A 133 -4.73 6.13 1.11
C THR A 133 -5.05 7.42 0.34
N THR A 134 -6.03 8.20 0.74
CA THR A 134 -6.47 9.43 0.06
C THR A 134 -6.94 10.48 1.08
N ASP A 135 -6.90 11.75 0.70
CA ASP A 135 -7.50 12.86 1.45
C ASP A 135 -9.03 12.75 1.59
N LYS A 136 -9.67 11.94 0.72
CA LYS A 136 -11.13 11.73 0.70
C LYS A 136 -11.63 10.70 1.73
N VAL A 137 -10.78 10.24 2.63
CA VAL A 137 -11.16 9.30 3.69
C VAL A 137 -12.02 9.93 4.77
N TYR A 138 -11.93 11.26 4.94
CA TYR A 138 -12.65 11.99 5.97
C TYR A 138 -14.11 12.29 5.58
N LEU A 139 -14.99 12.36 6.57
CA LEU A 139 -16.32 12.92 6.40
C LEU A 139 -16.19 14.37 5.92
N ASN A 140 -16.65 14.65 4.69
CA ASN A 140 -16.55 15.98 4.13
C ASN A 140 -17.57 16.92 4.79
N LYS A 141 -17.10 17.85 5.62
CA LYS A 141 -17.89 18.88 6.32
C LYS A 141 -17.90 20.23 5.57
N GLU A 142 -17.27 20.30 4.39
CA GLU A 142 -17.21 21.49 3.51
C GLU A 142 -16.76 22.78 4.22
N TRP A 143 -15.91 22.67 5.24
CA TRP A 143 -15.36 23.82 5.94
C TRP A 143 -14.07 24.35 5.27
N ALA A 144 -13.63 25.57 5.69
CA ALA A 144 -12.53 26.27 5.04
C ALA A 144 -11.12 25.83 5.49
N TRP A 145 -10.98 24.95 6.47
CA TRP A 145 -9.71 24.46 6.98
C TRP A 145 -9.48 23.00 6.67
N GLY A 146 -8.21 22.57 6.75
CA GLY A 146 -7.84 21.18 6.50
C GLY A 146 -8.29 20.21 7.60
N TYR A 147 -8.47 18.94 7.24
CA TYR A 147 -8.79 17.89 8.18
C TYR A 147 -7.57 17.50 9.03
N ARG A 148 -7.82 17.02 10.24
CA ARG A 148 -6.80 16.52 11.17
C ARG A 148 -6.85 15.00 11.25
N GLU A 149 -5.76 14.38 11.74
CA GLU A 149 -5.62 12.94 11.88
C GLU A 149 -6.72 12.27 12.76
N ASN A 150 -7.36 13.01 13.65
CA ASN A 150 -8.42 12.54 14.55
C ASN A 150 -9.83 12.90 14.08
N GLU A 151 -9.99 13.39 12.84
CA GLU A 151 -11.31 13.66 12.27
C GLU A 151 -11.99 12.36 11.82
N GLU A 152 -13.31 12.41 11.71
CA GLU A 152 -14.16 11.29 11.39
C GLU A 152 -13.88 10.72 9.99
N LEU A 153 -13.67 9.40 9.91
CA LEU A 153 -13.45 8.68 8.66
C LEU A 153 -14.79 8.20 8.10
N ASP A 154 -15.27 8.85 7.06
CA ASP A 154 -16.50 8.47 6.32
C ASP A 154 -16.46 8.99 4.89
N GLY A 155 -15.65 8.35 4.04
CA GLY A 155 -15.56 8.68 2.63
C GLY A 155 -16.91 8.51 1.92
N PHE A 156 -17.29 9.49 1.09
CA PHE A 156 -18.63 9.64 0.56
C PHE A 156 -18.99 8.70 -0.59
N ASP A 157 -18.03 8.21 -1.37
CA ASP A 157 -18.21 7.27 -2.47
C ASP A 157 -17.59 5.90 -2.15
N PRO A 158 -17.92 4.82 -2.90
CA PRO A 158 -17.41 3.47 -2.58
C PRO A 158 -15.88 3.38 -2.58
N TYR A 159 -15.18 4.14 -3.44
CA TYR A 159 -13.71 4.21 -3.41
C TYR A 159 -13.22 4.89 -2.13
N SER A 160 -13.71 6.09 -1.85
CA SER A 160 -13.30 6.87 -0.67
C SER A 160 -13.61 6.13 0.63
N ASN A 161 -14.80 5.54 0.73
CA ASN A 161 -15.22 4.74 1.88
C ASN A 161 -14.35 3.48 2.05
N SER A 162 -14.02 2.79 0.95
CA SER A 162 -13.11 1.64 1.02
C SER A 162 -11.71 2.04 1.52
N LYS A 163 -11.26 3.26 1.22
CA LYS A 163 -10.00 3.79 1.75
C LYS A 163 -10.12 4.21 3.21
N SER A 164 -11.26 4.75 3.65
CA SER A 164 -11.56 4.95 5.09
C SER A 164 -11.49 3.63 5.86
N CYS A 165 -12.10 2.57 5.34
CA CYS A 165 -12.01 1.22 5.92
C CYS A 165 -10.56 0.69 5.95
N SER A 166 -9.79 0.94 4.89
CA SER A 166 -8.37 0.55 4.83
C SER A 166 -7.53 1.26 5.90
N GLU A 167 -7.80 2.53 6.20
CA GLU A 167 -7.19 3.27 7.33
C GLU A 167 -7.52 2.61 8.68
N LEU A 168 -8.80 2.32 8.92
CA LEU A 168 -9.24 1.68 10.17
C LEU A 168 -8.60 0.31 10.38
N VAL A 169 -8.53 -0.51 9.32
CA VAL A 169 -7.86 -1.82 9.36
C VAL A 169 -6.36 -1.65 9.66
N THR A 170 -5.71 -0.67 9.03
CA THR A 170 -4.28 -0.40 9.24
C THR A 170 -4.02 0.06 10.67
N HIS A 171 -4.83 0.96 11.20
CA HIS A 171 -4.72 1.44 12.58
C HIS A 171 -4.84 0.30 13.59
N LEU A 172 -5.86 -0.56 13.45
CA LEU A 172 -6.06 -1.71 14.32
C LEU A 172 -4.89 -2.70 14.24
N SER A 173 -4.40 -2.99 13.03
CA SER A 173 -3.28 -3.91 12.83
C SER A 173 -1.98 -3.42 13.43
N LEU A 174 -1.68 -2.12 13.34
CA LEU A 174 -0.50 -1.51 13.94
C LEU A 174 -0.51 -1.63 15.48
N ILE A 175 -1.65 -1.47 16.13
CA ILE A 175 -1.79 -1.67 17.58
C ILE A 175 -1.47 -3.12 17.97
N HIS A 176 -1.94 -4.09 17.19
CA HIS A 176 -1.73 -5.51 17.48
C HIS A 176 -0.32 -6.02 17.13
N ILE A 177 0.33 -5.44 16.12
CA ILE A 177 1.66 -5.88 15.65
C ILE A 177 2.78 -5.23 16.47
N SER A 178 2.65 -3.94 16.80
CA SER A 178 3.73 -3.17 17.45
C SER A 178 3.65 -3.11 18.97
N GLU A 179 2.47 -3.36 19.59
CA GLU A 179 2.27 -3.28 21.04
C GLU A 179 1.36 -4.40 21.58
N PRO A 180 1.77 -5.68 21.51
CA PRO A 180 0.93 -6.80 21.99
C PRO A 180 0.60 -6.73 23.48
N THR A 181 1.31 -5.90 24.26
CA THR A 181 1.09 -5.71 25.70
C THR A 181 0.03 -4.67 26.05
N ARG A 182 -0.37 -3.79 25.11
CA ARG A 182 -1.34 -2.72 25.40
C ARG A 182 -2.78 -3.23 25.54
N LEU A 183 -3.11 -4.35 24.91
CA LEU A 183 -4.43 -5.01 25.06
C LEU A 183 -4.65 -5.64 26.44
N ALA A 184 -3.59 -5.99 27.16
CA ALA A 184 -3.68 -6.52 28.52
C ALA A 184 -4.05 -5.47 29.58
N LEU A 185 -4.06 -4.18 29.23
CA LEU A 185 -4.37 -3.07 30.13
C LEU A 185 -5.81 -2.52 29.98
N ILE A 186 -6.62 -3.07 29.06
CA ILE A 186 -8.00 -2.62 28.78
C ILE A 186 -9.06 -3.65 29.22
N SER A 187 -8.67 -4.78 29.80
CA SER A 187 -9.58 -5.80 30.36
C SER A 187 -9.77 -5.61 31.86
#